data_ba3c109adb06b2fcf8898946da8dc1b9
#
_entry.id   ba3c109adb06b2fcf8898946da8dc1b9
#
_cell.length_a   1.000
_cell.length_b   1.000
_cell.length_c   1.000
_cell.angle_alpha   90.00
_cell.angle_beta   90.00
_cell.angle_gamma   90.00
#
_symmetry.space_group_name_H-M   'P 1'
#
loop_
_entity.id
_entity.type
_entity.pdbx_description
1 polymer ?
#
loop_
_entity_poly.entity_id
_entity_poly.type
_entity_poly.pdbx_seq_one_letter_code
_entity_poly.pdbx_strand_id
1 'polypeptide(L)'
;MNYCISIGQREKTIESKIRFYRFELSKIINSSESIETLTKSIIENKVISMRRDGYKGNTYKTFVIKTRAFLTYCFDNNYLRKFNVKIPTIDSDKKIIYTEDELNKLLKKPNLDECLVGDFKGWATINFLFGTGCRSETLLNVKVEDVNFFNDMILFRHMKTRRQITVPLSPTLKNVLKEYIVVMNLINEDLLFPKLNKEKMCYDTLHQNISNYFKNRNVKMRGVNTFRNTFATFFIINHGDIYRLKIILGHSNIKTTERYINLLPINVSTDICKFNPLDVLNKKNLKIRLKINKEI
;
A
#
# COMPACT_ATOMS: atom_id res chain seq x y z
N MET A 1 -25.42 -1.34 13.29
CA MET A 1 -24.59 -2.54 13.09
C MET A 1 -25.21 -3.45 12.04
N ASN A 2 -26.45 -3.88 12.20
CA ASN A 2 -27.16 -4.77 11.26
C ASN A 2 -27.15 -4.27 9.80
N TYR A 3 -27.38 -2.98 9.57
CA TYR A 3 -27.27 -2.38 8.24
C TYR A 3 -25.90 -2.58 7.58
N CYS A 4 -24.81 -2.41 8.32
CA CYS A 4 -23.46 -2.61 7.77
C CYS A 4 -23.20 -4.08 7.42
N ILE A 5 -23.80 -5.02 8.17
CA ILE A 5 -23.73 -6.46 7.91
C ILE A 5 -24.54 -6.79 6.65
N SER A 6 -25.78 -6.28 6.54
CA SER A 6 -26.69 -6.55 5.41
C SER A 6 -26.12 -6.10 4.05
N ILE A 7 -25.36 -5.00 4.02
CA ILE A 7 -24.66 -4.53 2.82
C ILE A 7 -23.27 -5.15 2.63
N GLY A 8 -22.95 -6.23 3.37
CA GLY A 8 -21.75 -7.02 3.20
C GLY A 8 -20.45 -6.30 3.54
N GLN A 9 -20.43 -5.37 4.49
CA GLN A 9 -19.19 -4.73 4.95
C GLN A 9 -18.33 -5.72 5.73
N ARG A 10 -16.99 -5.57 5.59
CA ARG A 10 -16.03 -6.39 6.36
C ARG A 10 -16.10 -6.05 7.84
N GLU A 11 -15.93 -7.05 8.69
CA GLU A 11 -15.94 -6.93 10.15
C GLU A 11 -15.05 -5.80 10.65
N LYS A 12 -13.77 -5.74 10.23
CA LYS A 12 -12.86 -4.63 10.57
C LYS A 12 -13.38 -3.25 10.16
N THR A 13 -14.17 -3.14 9.10
CA THR A 13 -14.79 -1.88 8.69
C THR A 13 -15.92 -1.52 9.64
N ILE A 14 -16.71 -2.51 10.04
CA ILE A 14 -17.82 -2.36 11.00
C ILE A 14 -17.26 -1.93 12.37
N GLU A 15 -16.24 -2.62 12.87
CA GLU A 15 -15.54 -2.27 14.12
C GLU A 15 -14.98 -0.84 14.08
N SER A 16 -14.33 -0.46 12.97
CA SER A 16 -13.81 0.91 12.80
C SER A 16 -14.92 1.98 12.81
N LYS A 17 -16.10 1.66 12.27
CA LYS A 17 -17.28 2.55 12.32
C LYS A 17 -17.85 2.63 13.74
N ILE A 18 -18.03 1.50 14.41
CA ILE A 18 -18.51 1.44 15.79
C ILE A 18 -17.60 2.26 16.71
N ARG A 19 -16.29 2.06 16.59
CA ARG A 19 -15.30 2.82 17.36
C ARG A 19 -15.41 4.31 17.07
N PHE A 20 -15.54 4.71 15.80
CA PHE A 20 -15.69 6.10 15.43
C PHE A 20 -16.96 6.71 16.03
N TYR A 21 -18.09 6.02 15.95
CA TYR A 21 -19.35 6.52 16.47
C TYR A 21 -19.33 6.62 18.00
N ARG A 22 -18.76 5.65 18.69
CA ARG A 22 -18.65 5.65 20.14
C ARG A 22 -17.70 6.70 20.71
N PHE A 23 -16.58 6.97 20.06
CA PHE A 23 -15.49 7.79 20.63
C PHE A 23 -15.31 9.15 19.97
N GLU A 24 -15.72 9.33 18.73
CA GLU A 24 -15.53 10.61 18.03
C GLU A 24 -16.86 11.33 17.79
N LEU A 25 -17.87 10.61 17.34
CA LEU A 25 -19.17 11.23 17.07
C LEU A 25 -19.93 11.57 18.36
N SER A 26 -19.80 10.74 19.39
CA SER A 26 -20.39 11.01 20.72
C SER A 26 -19.84 12.27 21.42
N LYS A 27 -18.69 12.79 20.98
CA LYS A 27 -18.14 14.07 21.49
C LYS A 27 -18.89 15.30 20.96
N ILE A 28 -19.66 15.15 19.88
CA ILE A 28 -20.42 16.23 19.25
C ILE A 28 -21.92 16.00 19.28
N ILE A 29 -22.37 14.82 19.69
CA ILE A 29 -23.77 14.47 19.92
C ILE A 29 -23.84 13.90 21.33
N ASN A 30 -24.57 14.55 22.20
CA ASN A 30 -24.82 14.00 23.52
C ASN A 30 -25.77 12.80 23.41
N SER A 31 -25.44 11.67 24.06
CA SER A 31 -26.23 10.44 23.99
C SER A 31 -27.67 10.60 24.56
N SER A 32 -27.90 11.63 25.35
CA SER A 32 -29.24 11.99 25.90
C SER A 32 -30.04 12.92 25.00
N GLU A 33 -29.45 13.46 23.93
CA GLU A 33 -30.12 14.38 23.01
C GLU A 33 -30.64 13.66 21.79
N SER A 34 -31.74 14.22 21.18
CA SER A 34 -32.24 13.73 19.90
C SER A 34 -31.17 13.89 18.82
N ILE A 35 -31.09 12.93 17.89
CA ILE A 35 -30.19 13.01 16.73
C ILE A 35 -30.48 14.26 15.87
N GLU A 36 -31.66 14.82 15.96
CA GLU A 36 -32.10 16.05 15.26
C GLU A 36 -31.28 17.29 15.64
N THR A 37 -30.62 17.26 16.81
CA THR A 37 -29.71 18.34 17.25
C THR A 37 -28.46 18.41 16.40
N LEU A 38 -28.11 17.33 15.69
CA LEU A 38 -26.90 17.28 14.84
C LEU A 38 -27.11 18.14 13.58
N THR A 39 -26.50 19.31 13.59
CA THR A 39 -26.56 20.26 12.48
C THR A 39 -25.24 20.30 11.71
N LYS A 40 -25.29 20.89 10.50
CA LYS A 40 -24.11 21.16 9.69
C LYS A 40 -23.07 22.00 10.45
N SER A 41 -23.51 23.03 11.18
CA SER A 41 -22.61 23.93 11.92
C SER A 41 -21.85 23.24 13.03
N ILE A 42 -22.46 22.29 13.74
CA ILE A 42 -21.79 21.49 14.77
C ILE A 42 -20.61 20.71 14.17
N ILE A 43 -20.81 20.08 13.00
CA ILE A 43 -19.77 19.31 12.32
C ILE A 43 -18.66 20.23 11.81
N GLU A 44 -19.00 21.38 11.22
CA GLU A 44 -18.04 22.37 10.74
C GLU A 44 -17.23 22.97 11.90
N ASN A 45 -17.85 23.31 13.03
CA ASN A 45 -17.18 23.78 14.23
C ASN A 45 -16.21 22.73 14.78
N LYS A 46 -16.58 21.44 14.77
CA LYS A 46 -15.66 20.36 15.16
C LYS A 46 -14.43 20.30 14.25
N VAL A 47 -14.61 20.44 12.95
CA VAL A 47 -13.47 20.48 12.00
C VAL A 47 -12.58 21.70 12.25
N ILE A 48 -13.18 22.87 12.56
CA ILE A 48 -12.42 24.08 12.91
C ILE A 48 -11.61 23.86 14.19
N SER A 49 -12.23 23.28 15.23
CA SER A 49 -11.53 22.92 16.47
C SER A 49 -10.35 21.97 16.19
N MET A 50 -10.58 20.88 15.44
CA MET A 50 -9.51 19.93 15.08
C MET A 50 -8.33 20.61 14.37
N ARG A 51 -8.60 21.58 13.50
CA ARG A 51 -7.56 22.36 12.81
C ARG A 51 -6.77 23.25 13.78
N ARG A 52 -7.47 23.92 14.72
CA ARG A 52 -6.84 24.76 15.74
C ARG A 52 -5.99 23.93 16.72
N ASP A 53 -6.44 22.70 17.02
CA ASP A 53 -5.73 21.74 17.88
C ASP A 53 -4.55 21.05 17.15
N GLY A 54 -4.23 21.45 15.91
CA GLY A 54 -3.06 20.96 15.17
C GLY A 54 -3.22 19.58 14.58
N TYR A 55 -4.44 19.03 14.44
CA TYR A 55 -4.65 17.73 13.80
C TYR A 55 -4.23 17.77 12.32
N LYS A 56 -3.57 16.69 11.86
CA LYS A 56 -3.19 16.52 10.45
C LYS A 56 -4.41 16.54 9.53
N GLY A 57 -4.24 17.11 8.34
CA GLY A 57 -5.30 17.24 7.32
C GLY A 57 -6.07 15.95 7.04
N ASN A 58 -5.36 14.82 6.92
CA ASN A 58 -5.97 13.51 6.71
C ASN A 58 -6.87 13.07 7.87
N THR A 59 -6.61 13.51 9.11
CA THR A 59 -7.40 13.16 10.29
C THR A 59 -8.78 13.81 10.24
N TYR A 60 -8.85 15.13 10.10
CA TYR A 60 -10.15 15.81 10.03
C TYR A 60 -10.90 15.52 8.72
N LYS A 61 -10.21 15.29 7.61
CA LYS A 61 -10.83 14.79 6.37
C LYS A 61 -11.50 13.42 6.59
N THR A 62 -10.80 12.50 7.27
CA THR A 62 -11.33 11.17 7.60
C THR A 62 -12.52 11.27 8.55
N PHE A 63 -12.48 12.20 9.53
CA PHE A 63 -13.61 12.50 10.40
C PHE A 63 -14.84 12.88 9.57
N VAL A 64 -14.72 13.85 8.66
CA VAL A 64 -15.84 14.28 7.80
C VAL A 64 -16.35 13.15 6.92
N ILE A 65 -15.48 12.35 6.30
CA ILE A 65 -15.89 11.22 5.45
C ILE A 65 -16.71 10.19 6.26
N LYS A 66 -16.25 9.85 7.47
CA LYS A 66 -16.96 8.90 8.34
C LYS A 66 -18.29 9.47 8.85
N THR A 67 -18.31 10.76 9.21
CA THR A 67 -19.53 11.47 9.62
C THR A 67 -20.54 11.52 8.47
N ARG A 68 -20.11 11.83 7.24
CA ARG A 68 -21.02 11.81 6.08
C ARG A 68 -21.62 10.42 5.83
N ALA A 69 -20.86 9.35 6.01
CA ALA A 69 -21.39 7.99 5.88
C ALA A 69 -22.47 7.69 6.93
N PHE A 70 -22.33 8.23 8.14
CA PHE A 70 -23.36 8.17 9.18
C PHE A 70 -24.58 9.03 8.82
N LEU A 71 -24.36 10.27 8.39
CA LEU A 71 -25.45 11.17 7.97
C LEU A 71 -26.26 10.59 6.82
N THR A 72 -25.60 9.97 5.83
CA THR A 72 -26.32 9.30 4.72
C THR A 72 -27.30 8.26 5.27
N TYR A 73 -26.86 7.41 6.21
CA TYR A 73 -27.75 6.46 6.87
C TYR A 73 -28.92 7.14 7.58
N CYS A 74 -28.66 8.24 8.29
CA CYS A 74 -29.72 8.99 8.98
C CYS A 74 -30.72 9.64 8.00
N PHE A 75 -30.25 10.17 6.89
CA PHE A 75 -31.09 10.76 5.84
C PHE A 75 -31.95 9.72 5.12
N ASP A 76 -31.37 8.55 4.82
CA ASP A 76 -32.07 7.47 4.12
C ASP A 76 -33.18 6.84 5.00
N ASN A 77 -33.04 6.95 6.33
CA ASN A 77 -34.04 6.49 7.30
C ASN A 77 -34.92 7.61 7.87
N ASN A 78 -34.87 8.83 7.31
CA ASN A 78 -35.64 10.00 7.74
C ASN A 78 -35.40 10.41 9.21
N TYR A 79 -34.27 10.08 9.81
CA TYR A 79 -33.90 10.51 11.17
C TYR A 79 -33.40 11.95 11.21
N LEU A 80 -33.01 12.51 10.06
CA LEU A 80 -32.52 13.88 9.91
C LEU A 80 -32.97 14.45 8.56
N ARG A 81 -33.23 15.78 8.54
CA ARG A 81 -33.38 16.53 7.28
C ARG A 81 -32.03 16.57 6.55
N LYS A 82 -32.06 16.40 5.21
CA LYS A 82 -30.84 16.39 4.39
C LYS A 82 -30.13 17.75 4.43
N PHE A 83 -28.81 17.69 4.73
CA PHE A 83 -27.90 18.81 4.56
C PHE A 83 -26.56 18.28 4.05
N ASN A 84 -25.74 19.16 3.46
CA ASN A 84 -24.48 18.76 2.86
C ASN A 84 -23.30 19.32 3.67
N VAL A 85 -22.36 18.42 4.05
CA VAL A 85 -21.08 18.78 4.67
C VAL A 85 -19.99 18.61 3.62
N LYS A 86 -19.27 19.69 3.29
CA LYS A 86 -18.16 19.63 2.33
C LYS A 86 -16.98 18.87 2.93
N ILE A 87 -16.38 17.98 2.12
CA ILE A 87 -15.12 17.32 2.48
C ILE A 87 -14.00 18.36 2.36
N PRO A 88 -13.20 18.60 3.43
CA PRO A 88 -12.12 19.55 3.37
C PRO A 88 -11.09 19.20 2.31
N THR A 89 -10.66 20.19 1.54
CA THR A 89 -9.48 20.08 0.69
C THR A 89 -8.24 20.13 1.57
N ILE A 90 -7.31 19.23 1.34
CA ILE A 90 -6.05 19.15 2.06
C ILE A 90 -4.92 19.01 1.05
N ASP A 91 -3.78 19.58 1.39
CA ASP A 91 -2.57 19.35 0.63
C ASP A 91 -2.16 17.87 0.74
N SER A 92 -1.69 17.32 -0.35
CA SER A 92 -1.18 15.95 -0.36
C SER A 92 0.28 15.95 0.06
N ASP A 93 0.57 15.37 1.22
CA ASP A 93 1.95 15.13 1.62
C ASP A 93 2.66 14.27 0.57
N LYS A 94 3.89 14.65 0.21
CA LYS A 94 4.74 13.82 -0.65
C LYS A 94 4.94 12.47 0.04
N LYS A 95 4.70 11.39 -0.70
CA LYS A 95 4.96 10.04 -0.19
C LYS A 95 6.45 9.87 0.03
N ILE A 96 6.83 9.44 1.21
CA ILE A 96 8.21 9.13 1.55
C ILE A 96 8.53 7.73 1.01
N ILE A 97 9.73 7.56 0.44
CA ILE A 97 10.29 6.29 -0.04
C ILE A 97 11.62 6.02 0.66
N TYR A 98 12.10 4.79 0.60
CA TYR A 98 13.46 4.43 1.01
C TYR A 98 14.44 4.78 -0.12
N THR A 99 15.63 5.29 0.26
CA THR A 99 16.72 5.54 -0.67
C THR A 99 17.43 4.24 -1.06
N GLU A 100 18.25 4.28 -2.11
CA GLU A 100 19.04 3.11 -2.54
C GLU A 100 19.99 2.65 -1.43
N ASP A 101 20.66 3.58 -0.74
CA ASP A 101 21.56 3.25 0.37
C ASP A 101 20.83 2.56 1.54
N GLU A 102 19.62 3.06 1.88
CA GLU A 102 18.79 2.42 2.89
C GLU A 102 18.33 1.02 2.44
N LEU A 103 17.95 0.86 1.17
CA LEU A 103 17.57 -0.42 0.61
C LEU A 103 18.74 -1.40 0.59
N ASN A 104 19.93 -0.98 0.20
CA ASN A 104 21.13 -1.81 0.21
C ASN A 104 21.44 -2.38 1.60
N LYS A 105 21.26 -1.56 2.66
CA LYS A 105 21.39 -2.03 4.04
C LYS A 105 20.31 -3.03 4.43
N LEU A 106 19.05 -2.75 4.06
CA LEU A 106 17.89 -3.56 4.42
C LEU A 106 17.81 -4.89 3.66
N LEU A 107 18.25 -4.91 2.40
CA LEU A 107 18.21 -6.09 1.54
C LEU A 107 19.44 -7.00 1.69
N LYS A 108 20.49 -6.54 2.37
CA LYS A 108 21.69 -7.34 2.62
C LYS A 108 21.33 -8.57 3.47
N LYS A 109 21.65 -9.75 2.95
CA LYS A 109 21.43 -11.01 3.65
C LYS A 109 22.24 -11.03 4.96
N PRO A 110 21.64 -11.42 6.09
CA PRO A 110 22.37 -11.62 7.34
C PRO A 110 23.27 -12.86 7.24
N ASN A 111 24.35 -12.88 8.01
CA ASN A 111 25.15 -14.09 8.20
C ASN A 111 24.33 -15.11 9.00
N LEU A 112 24.06 -16.28 8.42
CA LEU A 112 23.22 -17.31 9.04
C LEU A 112 23.82 -17.90 10.31
N ASP A 113 25.16 -17.94 10.39
CA ASP A 113 25.86 -18.52 11.53
C ASP A 113 25.81 -17.62 12.79
N GLU A 114 25.52 -16.33 12.60
CA GLU A 114 25.55 -15.33 13.68
C GLU A 114 24.22 -14.63 13.91
N CYS A 115 23.28 -14.71 12.94
CA CYS A 115 22.07 -13.93 13.02
C CYS A 115 20.99 -14.57 13.89
N LEU A 116 20.19 -13.74 14.54
CA LEU A 116 18.98 -14.20 15.20
C LEU A 116 17.92 -14.58 14.14
N VAL A 117 17.07 -15.55 14.47
CA VAL A 117 15.91 -15.95 13.63
C VAL A 117 15.04 -14.75 13.24
N GLY A 118 14.90 -13.77 14.14
CA GLY A 118 14.17 -12.52 13.87
C GLY A 118 14.79 -11.68 12.75
N ASP A 119 16.13 -11.64 12.65
CA ASP A 119 16.83 -10.90 11.59
C ASP A 119 16.70 -11.60 10.24
N PHE A 120 16.83 -12.92 10.21
CA PHE A 120 16.64 -13.69 8.98
C PHE A 120 15.21 -13.57 8.45
N LYS A 121 14.22 -13.70 9.35
CA LYS A 121 12.81 -13.49 9.02
C LYS A 121 12.54 -12.04 8.59
N GLY A 122 13.14 -11.05 9.24
CA GLY A 122 13.08 -9.65 8.86
C GLY A 122 13.59 -9.43 7.44
N TRP A 123 14.75 -9.99 7.12
CA TRP A 123 15.34 -9.93 5.78
C TRP A 123 14.42 -10.51 4.70
N ALA A 124 13.88 -11.71 4.90
CA ALA A 124 12.96 -12.32 3.95
C ALA A 124 11.66 -11.50 3.80
N THR A 125 11.12 -11.00 4.91
CA THR A 125 9.92 -10.15 4.93
C THR A 125 10.12 -8.85 4.14
N ILE A 126 11.27 -8.19 4.31
CA ILE A 126 11.59 -6.94 3.61
C ILE A 126 11.78 -7.19 2.11
N ASN A 127 12.51 -8.26 1.74
CA ASN A 127 12.65 -8.66 0.34
C ASN A 127 11.30 -8.93 -0.31
N PHE A 128 10.38 -9.60 0.39
CA PHE A 128 9.04 -9.88 -0.10
C PHE A 128 8.22 -8.60 -0.28
N LEU A 129 8.22 -7.71 0.72
CA LEU A 129 7.49 -6.43 0.66
C LEU A 129 8.00 -5.54 -0.47
N PHE A 130 9.31 -5.44 -0.64
CA PHE A 130 9.93 -4.64 -1.69
C PHE A 130 9.83 -5.31 -3.07
N GLY A 131 10.00 -6.63 -3.16
CA GLY A 131 9.95 -7.36 -4.42
C GLY A 131 8.54 -7.51 -5.02
N THR A 132 7.47 -7.38 -4.20
CA THR A 132 6.09 -7.53 -4.66
C THR A 132 5.27 -6.24 -4.55
N GLY A 133 5.69 -5.29 -3.75
CA GLY A 133 4.90 -4.11 -3.41
C GLY A 133 3.57 -4.42 -2.74
N CYS A 134 3.36 -5.61 -2.17
CA CYS A 134 2.10 -6.01 -1.57
C CYS A 134 1.75 -5.18 -0.32
N ARG A 135 0.49 -5.24 0.11
CA ARG A 135 0.07 -4.63 1.38
C ARG A 135 0.39 -5.55 2.55
N SER A 136 0.60 -4.97 3.74
CA SER A 136 0.83 -5.72 4.98
C SER A 136 -0.23 -6.79 5.24
N GLU A 137 -1.50 -6.51 4.98
CA GLU A 137 -2.58 -7.49 5.14
C GLU A 137 -2.46 -8.66 4.14
N THR A 138 -1.99 -8.40 2.92
CA THR A 138 -1.70 -9.46 1.94
C THR A 138 -0.55 -10.33 2.41
N LEU A 139 0.57 -9.75 2.85
CA LEU A 139 1.71 -10.47 3.40
C LEU A 139 1.31 -11.39 4.55
N LEU A 140 0.48 -10.91 5.48
CA LEU A 140 0.03 -11.69 6.65
C LEU A 140 -0.88 -12.88 6.31
N ASN A 141 -1.33 -13.02 5.07
CA ASN A 141 -2.25 -14.07 4.63
C ASN A 141 -1.70 -14.95 3.50
N VAL A 142 -0.51 -14.65 2.99
CA VAL A 142 0.15 -15.50 1.97
C VAL A 142 0.62 -16.79 2.62
N LYS A 143 0.32 -17.92 1.99
CA LYS A 143 0.82 -19.23 2.34
C LYS A 143 1.98 -19.66 1.46
N VAL A 144 2.71 -20.70 1.86
CA VAL A 144 3.78 -21.28 1.05
C VAL A 144 3.19 -21.83 -0.27
N GLU A 145 2.04 -22.51 -0.24
CA GLU A 145 1.33 -23.03 -1.42
C GLU A 145 0.93 -21.96 -2.46
N ASP A 146 0.82 -20.70 -2.03
CA ASP A 146 0.51 -19.58 -2.93
C ASP A 146 1.70 -19.17 -3.81
N VAL A 147 2.92 -19.66 -3.50
CA VAL A 147 4.15 -19.37 -4.25
C VAL A 147 4.42 -20.50 -5.24
N ASN A 148 4.11 -20.26 -6.50
CA ASN A 148 4.39 -21.22 -7.56
C ASN A 148 5.80 -20.99 -8.12
N PHE A 149 6.77 -21.77 -7.65
CA PHE A 149 8.18 -21.69 -8.09
C PHE A 149 8.43 -22.24 -9.51
N PHE A 150 7.49 -23.02 -10.05
CA PHE A 150 7.60 -23.55 -11.41
C PHE A 150 7.24 -22.49 -12.44
N ASN A 151 6.12 -21.79 -12.22
CA ASN A 151 5.63 -20.75 -13.13
C ASN A 151 6.11 -19.34 -12.79
N ASP A 152 6.94 -19.18 -11.74
CA ASP A 152 7.42 -17.89 -11.23
C ASP A 152 6.30 -16.89 -10.92
N MET A 153 5.29 -17.35 -10.16
CA MET A 153 4.10 -16.56 -9.82
C MET A 153 3.74 -16.70 -8.33
N ILE A 154 3.11 -15.66 -7.80
CA ILE A 154 2.55 -15.65 -6.44
C ILE A 154 1.07 -15.31 -6.52
N LEU A 155 0.22 -16.13 -5.90
CA LEU A 155 -1.22 -15.89 -5.78
C LEU A 155 -1.55 -15.12 -4.51
N PHE A 156 -2.11 -13.94 -4.63
CA PHE A 156 -2.63 -13.17 -3.51
C PHE A 156 -4.13 -13.39 -3.37
N ARG A 157 -4.54 -14.32 -2.50
CA ARG A 157 -5.95 -14.66 -2.25
C ARG A 157 -6.69 -13.57 -1.48
N HIS A 158 -6.00 -12.91 -0.52
CA HIS A 158 -6.60 -11.95 0.39
C HIS A 158 -6.20 -10.50 0.04
N MET A 159 -6.98 -9.89 -0.83
CA MET A 159 -6.79 -8.49 -1.21
C MET A 159 -7.84 -7.59 -0.59
N LYS A 160 -7.48 -6.32 -0.32
CA LYS A 160 -8.43 -5.29 0.15
C LYS A 160 -9.60 -5.10 -0.82
N THR A 161 -9.36 -5.36 -2.10
CA THR A 161 -10.36 -5.23 -3.19
C THR A 161 -11.26 -6.45 -3.36
N ARG A 162 -11.15 -7.48 -2.51
CA ARG A 162 -11.88 -8.78 -2.60
C ARG A 162 -11.61 -9.56 -3.90
N ARG A 163 -10.64 -9.15 -4.70
CA ARG A 163 -10.22 -9.86 -5.92
C ARG A 163 -8.90 -10.54 -5.66
N GLN A 164 -8.78 -11.80 -6.06
CA GLN A 164 -7.50 -12.49 -6.10
C GLN A 164 -6.68 -11.93 -7.26
N ILE A 165 -5.38 -11.81 -7.08
CA ILE A 165 -4.47 -11.46 -8.16
C ILE A 165 -3.25 -12.36 -8.12
N THR A 166 -2.72 -12.67 -9.29
CA THR A 166 -1.44 -13.34 -9.45
C THR A 166 -0.40 -12.30 -9.86
N VAL A 167 0.74 -12.30 -9.18
CA VAL A 167 1.85 -11.38 -9.46
C VAL A 167 3.10 -12.18 -9.82
N PRO A 168 3.98 -11.67 -10.70
CA PRO A 168 5.22 -12.36 -11.05
C PRO A 168 6.19 -12.38 -9.87
N LEU A 169 6.93 -13.47 -9.78
CA LEU A 169 8.01 -13.71 -8.84
C LEU A 169 9.35 -13.44 -9.53
N SER A 170 10.09 -12.44 -9.07
CA SER A 170 11.42 -12.15 -9.62
C SER A 170 12.43 -13.24 -9.26
N PRO A 171 13.48 -13.48 -10.08
CA PRO A 171 14.50 -14.49 -9.79
C PRO A 171 15.17 -14.29 -8.42
N THR A 172 15.47 -13.04 -8.06
CA THR A 172 16.06 -12.71 -6.75
C THR A 172 15.12 -13.09 -5.61
N LEU A 173 13.85 -12.69 -5.69
CA LEU A 173 12.87 -13.02 -4.65
C LEU A 173 12.61 -14.53 -4.58
N LYS A 174 12.60 -15.23 -5.72
CA LYS A 174 12.50 -16.69 -5.79
C LYS A 174 13.57 -17.38 -4.95
N ASN A 175 14.82 -16.95 -5.09
CA ASN A 175 15.95 -17.51 -4.33
C ASN A 175 15.81 -17.21 -2.82
N VAL A 176 15.45 -15.97 -2.47
CA VAL A 176 15.20 -15.58 -1.08
C VAL A 176 14.12 -16.46 -0.44
N LEU A 177 13.00 -16.67 -1.15
CA LEU A 177 11.89 -17.47 -0.60
C LEU A 177 12.19 -18.94 -0.50
N LYS A 178 12.90 -19.54 -1.47
CA LYS A 178 13.32 -20.94 -1.39
C LYS A 178 14.19 -21.18 -0.17
N GLU A 179 15.19 -20.32 0.04
CA GLU A 179 16.07 -20.42 1.20
C GLU A 179 15.30 -20.20 2.50
N TYR A 180 14.44 -19.18 2.55
CA TYR A 180 13.65 -18.85 3.73
C TYR A 180 12.72 -20.00 4.15
N ILE A 181 12.03 -20.62 3.20
CA ILE A 181 11.11 -21.75 3.46
C ILE A 181 11.86 -22.93 4.04
N VAL A 182 13.04 -23.26 3.49
CA VAL A 182 13.87 -24.37 3.98
C VAL A 182 14.40 -24.09 5.39
N VAL A 183 15.01 -22.93 5.62
CA VAL A 183 15.60 -22.58 6.92
C VAL A 183 14.54 -22.48 8.02
N MET A 184 13.35 -21.97 7.69
CA MET A 184 12.23 -21.85 8.63
C MET A 184 11.40 -23.14 8.78
N ASN A 185 11.78 -24.21 8.06
CA ASN A 185 11.06 -25.51 8.04
C ASN A 185 9.55 -25.33 7.83
N LEU A 186 9.18 -24.58 6.78
CA LEU A 186 7.78 -24.33 6.43
C LEU A 186 7.28 -25.37 5.44
N ILE A 187 6.04 -25.81 5.63
CA ILE A 187 5.31 -26.71 4.71
C ILE A 187 4.26 -25.93 3.90
N ASN A 188 3.67 -26.54 2.90
CA ASN A 188 2.78 -25.88 1.96
C ASN A 188 1.59 -25.19 2.62
N GLU A 189 1.02 -25.78 3.66
CA GLU A 189 -0.14 -25.27 4.41
C GLU A 189 0.19 -24.11 5.33
N ASP A 190 1.47 -23.95 5.69
CA ASP A 190 1.91 -22.87 6.57
C ASP A 190 1.75 -21.50 5.91
N LEU A 191 1.52 -20.47 6.74
CA LEU A 191 1.70 -19.09 6.30
C LEU A 191 3.15 -18.86 5.92
N LEU A 192 3.39 -18.08 4.87
CA LEU A 192 4.76 -17.78 4.43
C LEU A 192 5.56 -17.00 5.49
N PHE A 193 4.89 -16.14 6.26
CA PHE A 193 5.50 -15.36 7.35
C PHE A 193 4.73 -15.54 8.67
N PRO A 194 4.79 -16.74 9.30
CA PRO A 194 4.08 -17.00 10.55
C PRO A 194 4.86 -16.43 11.76
N LYS A 195 4.29 -16.52 12.96
CA LYS A 195 5.06 -16.46 14.22
C LYS A 195 6.00 -17.67 14.33
N LEU A 196 6.91 -17.68 15.31
CA LEU A 196 7.80 -18.82 15.55
C LEU A 196 7.04 -20.12 15.91
N ASN A 197 5.88 -19.99 16.56
CA ASN A 197 4.97 -21.10 16.86
C ASN A 197 4.03 -21.45 15.69
N LYS A 198 4.37 -21.01 14.47
CA LYS A 198 3.59 -21.18 13.22
C LYS A 198 2.21 -20.54 13.19
N GLU A 199 1.80 -19.82 14.24
CA GLU A 199 0.56 -19.05 14.23
C GLU A 199 0.63 -17.79 13.37
N LYS A 200 -0.54 -17.30 13.00
CA LYS A 200 -0.69 -16.05 12.24
C LYS A 200 -0.23 -14.85 13.07
N MET A 201 0.61 -13.99 12.47
CA MET A 201 0.95 -12.70 13.06
C MET A 201 -0.21 -11.70 12.92
N CYS A 202 -0.40 -10.85 13.94
CA CYS A 202 -1.16 -9.61 13.78
C CYS A 202 -0.28 -8.50 13.16
N TYR A 203 -0.91 -7.37 12.79
CA TYR A 203 -0.19 -6.24 12.22
C TYR A 203 0.84 -5.64 13.19
N ASP A 204 0.51 -5.57 14.48
CA ASP A 204 1.40 -4.97 15.49
C ASP A 204 2.65 -5.84 15.69
N THR A 205 2.52 -7.16 15.68
CA THR A 205 3.66 -8.08 15.72
C THR A 205 4.54 -7.92 14.48
N LEU A 206 3.94 -7.83 13.27
CA LEU A 206 4.69 -7.57 12.04
C LEU A 206 5.43 -6.24 12.12
N HIS A 207 4.75 -5.20 12.57
CA HIS A 207 5.34 -3.86 12.72
C HIS A 207 6.52 -3.87 13.68
N GLN A 208 6.38 -4.54 14.84
CA GLN A 208 7.43 -4.65 15.84
C GLN A 208 8.66 -5.41 15.31
N ASN A 209 8.44 -6.55 14.62
CA ASN A 209 9.51 -7.34 14.02
C ASN A 209 10.29 -6.52 12.98
N ILE A 210 9.58 -5.83 12.10
CA ILE A 210 10.22 -4.94 11.11
C ILE A 210 10.95 -3.79 11.81
N SER A 211 10.36 -3.18 12.86
CA SER A 211 11.01 -2.10 13.60
C SER A 211 12.33 -2.54 14.24
N ASN A 212 12.37 -3.73 14.84
CA ASN A 212 13.59 -4.30 15.40
C ASN A 212 14.64 -4.56 14.31
N TYR A 213 14.24 -5.15 13.18
CA TYR A 213 15.13 -5.37 12.04
C TYR A 213 15.75 -4.07 11.53
N PHE A 214 14.96 -2.99 11.44
CA PHE A 214 15.44 -1.67 11.02
C PHE A 214 16.47 -1.08 11.99
N LYS A 215 16.24 -1.23 13.30
CA LYS A 215 17.22 -0.81 14.34
C LYS A 215 18.55 -1.51 14.14
N ASN A 216 18.54 -2.83 13.94
CA ASN A 216 19.75 -3.63 13.72
C ASN A 216 20.51 -3.24 12.43
N ARG A 217 19.84 -2.59 11.48
CA ARG A 217 20.43 -2.10 10.22
C ARG A 217 20.75 -0.60 10.22
N ASN A 218 20.50 0.07 11.34
CA ASN A 218 20.66 1.52 11.49
C ASN A 218 19.93 2.32 10.38
N VAL A 219 18.68 1.93 10.10
CA VAL A 219 17.79 2.59 9.14
C VAL A 219 16.53 3.06 9.85
N LYS A 220 16.08 4.29 9.57
CA LYS A 220 14.86 4.84 10.15
C LYS A 220 13.63 4.20 9.51
N MET A 221 12.81 3.52 10.29
CA MET A 221 11.54 2.97 9.81
C MET A 221 10.52 4.07 9.54
N ARG A 222 9.87 4.01 8.35
CA ARG A 222 8.82 4.96 7.92
C ARG A 222 7.44 4.30 7.79
N GLY A 223 7.33 3.04 8.22
CA GLY A 223 6.11 2.21 8.14
C GLY A 223 6.16 1.16 7.03
N VAL A 224 5.41 0.07 7.25
CA VAL A 224 5.42 -1.10 6.37
C VAL A 224 4.97 -0.76 4.94
N ASN A 225 3.97 0.10 4.80
CA ASN A 225 3.45 0.49 3.48
C ASN A 225 4.43 1.36 2.67
N THR A 226 5.51 1.87 3.28
CA THR A 226 6.55 2.62 2.56
C THR A 226 7.23 1.75 1.52
N PHE A 227 7.41 0.44 1.77
CA PHE A 227 7.96 -0.49 0.76
C PHE A 227 7.12 -0.53 -0.51
N ARG A 228 5.81 -0.50 -0.39
CA ARG A 228 4.92 -0.44 -1.55
C ARG A 228 5.07 0.87 -2.34
N ASN A 229 5.23 2.00 -1.64
CA ASN A 229 5.50 3.27 -2.30
C ASN A 229 6.88 3.23 -3.00
N THR A 230 7.89 2.69 -2.32
CA THR A 230 9.24 2.53 -2.86
C THR A 230 9.24 1.60 -4.09
N PHE A 231 8.63 0.40 -3.99
CA PHE A 231 8.47 -0.50 -5.13
C PHE A 231 7.84 0.20 -6.33
N ALA A 232 6.70 0.88 -6.12
CA ALA A 232 5.98 1.55 -7.20
C ALA A 232 6.81 2.67 -7.84
N THR A 233 7.52 3.45 -7.03
CA THR A 233 8.38 4.53 -7.51
C THR A 233 9.57 3.97 -8.31
N PHE A 234 10.27 2.96 -7.79
CA PHE A 234 11.37 2.31 -8.50
C PHE A 234 10.92 1.61 -9.77
N PHE A 235 9.73 1.00 -9.77
CA PHE A 235 9.16 0.39 -10.98
C PHE A 235 9.00 1.42 -12.10
N ILE A 236 8.52 2.64 -11.78
CA ILE A 236 8.34 3.72 -12.76
C ILE A 236 9.69 4.33 -13.17
N ILE A 237 10.62 4.56 -12.21
CA ILE A 237 11.97 5.06 -12.50
C ILE A 237 12.69 4.14 -13.51
N ASN A 238 12.50 2.83 -13.38
CA ASN A 238 13.04 1.83 -14.29
C ASN A 238 12.17 1.62 -15.55
N HIS A 239 11.39 2.63 -15.94
CA HIS A 239 10.57 2.64 -17.15
C HIS A 239 9.48 1.54 -17.19
N GLY A 240 9.07 1.04 -16.04
CA GLY A 240 7.95 0.10 -15.95
C GLY A 240 6.61 0.76 -16.31
N ASP A 241 5.81 0.05 -17.08
CA ASP A 241 4.50 0.53 -17.53
C ASP A 241 3.51 0.71 -16.37
N ILE A 242 2.80 1.86 -16.34
CA ILE A 242 1.88 2.23 -15.25
C ILE A 242 0.65 1.31 -15.17
N TYR A 243 0.17 0.78 -16.29
CA TYR A 243 -0.98 -0.13 -16.29
C TYR A 243 -0.58 -1.49 -15.74
N ARG A 244 0.63 -1.97 -16.09
CA ARG A 244 1.22 -3.17 -15.47
C ARG A 244 1.42 -2.99 -13.98
N LEU A 245 1.93 -1.84 -13.54
CA LEU A 245 2.07 -1.50 -12.13
C LEU A 245 0.71 -1.49 -11.41
N LYS A 246 -0.34 -0.93 -12.03
CA LYS A 246 -1.71 -0.97 -11.49
C LYS A 246 -2.17 -2.40 -11.24
N ILE A 247 -1.92 -3.33 -12.17
CA ILE A 247 -2.30 -4.75 -12.07
C ILE A 247 -1.52 -5.41 -10.92
N ILE A 248 -0.18 -5.29 -10.92
CA ILE A 248 0.71 -5.87 -9.88
C ILE A 248 0.29 -5.40 -8.48
N LEU A 249 -0.02 -4.11 -8.34
CA LEU A 249 -0.44 -3.55 -7.07
C LEU A 249 -1.92 -3.85 -6.73
N GLY A 250 -2.73 -4.36 -7.67
CA GLY A 250 -4.15 -4.61 -7.47
C GLY A 250 -4.95 -3.33 -7.18
N HIS A 251 -4.66 -2.24 -7.92
CA HIS A 251 -5.43 -1.01 -7.83
C HIS A 251 -6.67 -1.08 -8.74
N SER A 252 -7.85 -0.84 -8.18
CA SER A 252 -9.10 -0.75 -8.96
C SER A 252 -9.12 0.49 -9.85
N ASN A 253 -8.53 1.61 -9.40
CA ASN A 253 -8.51 2.88 -10.13
C ASN A 253 -7.06 3.28 -10.44
N ILE A 254 -6.82 3.65 -11.71
CA ILE A 254 -5.51 4.11 -12.20
C ILE A 254 -5.03 5.37 -11.47
N LYS A 255 -5.92 6.29 -11.09
CA LYS A 255 -5.60 7.50 -10.30
C LYS A 255 -4.82 7.20 -9.02
N THR A 256 -4.98 5.98 -8.46
CA THR A 256 -4.22 5.55 -7.29
C THR A 256 -2.74 5.27 -7.64
N THR A 257 -2.48 4.83 -8.87
CA THR A 257 -1.14 4.52 -9.38
C THR A 257 -0.46 5.79 -9.91
N GLU A 258 -1.19 6.69 -10.55
CA GLU A 258 -0.70 7.98 -11.05
C GLU A 258 -0.02 8.84 -9.96
N ARG A 259 -0.44 8.67 -8.70
CA ARG A 259 0.20 9.34 -7.56
C ARG A 259 1.69 9.02 -7.41
N TYR A 260 2.19 7.95 -8.00
CA TYR A 260 3.61 7.61 -7.98
C TYR A 260 4.39 8.35 -9.06
N ILE A 261 3.76 8.67 -10.19
CA ILE A 261 4.35 9.49 -11.26
C ILE A 261 4.65 10.90 -10.73
N ASN A 262 3.71 11.47 -9.98
CA ASN A 262 3.85 12.82 -9.42
C ASN A 262 4.97 12.95 -8.37
N LEU A 263 5.61 11.85 -7.98
CA LEU A 263 6.76 11.86 -7.07
C LEU A 263 8.10 12.04 -7.80
N LEU A 264 8.10 11.83 -9.12
CA LEU A 264 9.31 11.91 -9.92
C LEU A 264 9.45 13.32 -10.50
N PRO A 265 10.64 13.91 -10.43
CA PRO A 265 11.00 14.97 -11.37
C PRO A 265 11.12 14.30 -12.74
N ILE A 266 10.03 14.20 -13.47
CA ILE A 266 10.03 13.65 -14.83
C ILE A 266 10.85 14.61 -15.69
N ASN A 267 12.01 14.16 -16.10
CA ASN A 267 12.83 14.91 -17.02
C ASN A 267 12.26 14.67 -18.44
N VAL A 268 11.16 15.37 -18.73
CA VAL A 268 10.42 15.25 -20.00
C VAL A 268 11.34 15.44 -21.21
N SER A 269 12.43 16.23 -21.03
CA SER A 269 13.41 16.46 -22.11
C SER A 269 14.19 15.19 -22.50
N THR A 270 14.54 14.32 -21.55
CA THR A 270 15.24 13.07 -21.86
C THR A 270 14.32 12.06 -22.51
N ASP A 271 13.05 12.04 -22.13
CA ASP A 271 12.06 11.14 -22.70
C ASP A 271 11.67 11.54 -24.12
N ILE A 272 11.58 12.84 -24.41
CA ILE A 272 11.27 13.29 -25.79
C ILE A 272 12.37 12.85 -26.76
N CYS A 273 13.64 12.98 -26.40
CA CYS A 273 14.75 12.52 -27.27
C CYS A 273 14.77 11.01 -27.49
N LYS A 274 14.24 10.23 -26.53
CA LYS A 274 14.23 8.77 -26.62
C LYS A 274 13.02 8.23 -27.38
N PHE A 275 11.86 8.84 -27.21
CA PHE A 275 10.56 8.33 -27.69
C PHE A 275 9.93 9.18 -28.80
N ASN A 276 10.55 10.27 -29.24
CA ASN A 276 10.02 11.09 -30.32
C ASN A 276 9.95 10.26 -31.62
N PRO A 277 8.75 10.12 -32.24
CA PRO A 277 8.60 9.34 -33.46
C PRO A 277 9.51 9.80 -34.60
N LEU A 278 9.75 11.11 -34.70
CA LEU A 278 10.63 11.68 -35.75
C LEU A 278 12.07 11.20 -35.58
N ASP A 279 12.59 11.21 -34.34
CA ASP A 279 13.96 10.76 -34.04
C ASP A 279 14.11 9.23 -34.23
N VAL A 280 13.07 8.45 -33.90
CA VAL A 280 13.05 7.01 -34.10
C VAL A 280 13.05 6.68 -35.59
N LEU A 281 12.29 7.40 -36.43
CA LEU A 281 12.24 7.22 -37.89
C LEU A 281 13.56 7.64 -38.57
N ASN A 282 14.14 8.76 -38.12
CA ASN A 282 15.43 9.22 -38.65
C ASN A 282 16.58 8.25 -38.33
N LYS A 283 16.60 7.62 -37.15
CA LYS A 283 17.58 6.56 -36.82
C LYS A 283 17.45 5.34 -37.74
N LYS A 284 16.24 4.97 -38.16
CA LYS A 284 16.00 3.88 -39.11
C LYS A 284 16.48 4.26 -40.52
N ASN A 285 16.22 5.47 -40.97
CA ASN A 285 16.64 5.98 -42.29
C ASN A 285 18.17 6.09 -42.42
N LEU A 286 18.86 6.48 -41.34
CA LEU A 286 20.35 6.49 -41.30
C LEU A 286 20.93 5.08 -41.50
N LYS A 287 20.34 4.06 -40.91
CA LYS A 287 20.78 2.66 -41.09
C LYS A 287 20.57 2.16 -42.55
N ILE A 288 19.54 2.61 -43.23
CA ILE A 288 19.27 2.27 -44.63
C ILE A 288 20.30 2.96 -45.55
N ARG A 289 20.60 4.24 -45.37
CA ARG A 289 21.61 4.98 -46.14
C ARG A 289 23.03 4.38 -46.02
N LEU A 290 23.42 3.96 -44.82
CA LEU A 290 24.73 3.32 -44.63
C LEU A 290 24.85 1.92 -45.25
N LYS A 291 23.74 1.24 -45.55
CA LYS A 291 23.75 -0.02 -46.31
C LYS A 291 23.91 0.20 -47.81
N ILE A 292 23.31 1.26 -48.34
CA ILE A 292 23.37 1.56 -49.79
C ILE A 292 24.78 2.01 -50.20
N ASN A 293 25.50 2.71 -49.33
CA ASN A 293 26.88 3.19 -49.64
C ASN A 293 27.97 2.09 -49.45
N LYS A 294 27.62 0.86 -49.09
CA LYS A 294 28.57 -0.27 -49.00
C LYS A 294 28.50 -1.23 -50.17
N GLU A 295 27.62 -0.97 -51.14
CA GLU A 295 27.47 -1.78 -52.35
C GLU A 295 27.90 -1.00 -53.63
N ILE A 296 28.68 0.08 -53.52
CA ILE A 296 29.43 0.76 -54.60
C ILE A 296 30.92 0.66 -54.21
#